data_038a54af06ce0893173cd5ca540816a8
#
_entry.id   038a54af06ce0893173cd5ca540816a8
#
_cell.length_a   1.000
_cell.length_b   1.000
_cell.length_c   1.000
_cell.angle_alpha   90.00
_cell.angle_beta   90.00
_cell.angle_gamma   90.00
#
_symmetry.space_group_name_H-M   'P 1'
#
loop_
_entity.id
_entity.type
_entity.pdbx_description
1 polymer ?
#
loop_
_entity_poly.entity_id
_entity_poly.type
_entity_poly.pdbx_seq_one_letter_code
_entity_poly.pdbx_strand_id
1 'polypeptide(L)'
;DEKKEYAEKNKGNLMKFRTFLMYVGQFDFQNQNFAGAYKAYDAWLTYPQNHKLVADEPKVLNDSVFDKNQVAYYACLAAYQGKDFDKVATHLEEALKYDKEAKTVKQLHLMTLLEKGDTAQWVDASKKYAVADEVIAQNLLAYYTEKKNDAASLEFANSLLAADPNNKIANYSKGVVLFGQEKFEEALPFFEKSAEIDPTFTDAYYNAGVCCCNTGYGINEAIGKTKNMKKAEYDKEIEKVKSWYKKAEPFFLKVKELEPDNPQRWASRLKTVYYITGEKAKE
;
A
#
# COMPACT_ATOMS: atom_id res chain seq x y z
N ASP A 1 12.94 -53.88 26.08
CA ASP A 1 11.82 -53.54 25.18
C ASP A 1 12.37 -53.02 23.85
N GLU A 2 12.92 -53.95 23.06
CA GLU A 2 13.63 -53.68 21.80
C GLU A 2 12.83 -52.84 20.79
N LYS A 3 11.50 -53.00 20.73
CA LYS A 3 10.64 -52.22 19.82
C LYS A 3 10.61 -50.76 20.19
N LYS A 4 10.65 -50.40 21.47
CA LYS A 4 10.62 -49.02 21.95
C LYS A 4 11.97 -48.35 21.69
N GLU A 5 13.07 -49.07 21.96
CA GLU A 5 14.44 -48.62 21.67
C GLU A 5 14.65 -48.37 20.16
N TYR A 6 14.14 -49.28 19.31
CA TYR A 6 14.20 -49.14 17.85
C TYR A 6 13.38 -47.93 17.36
N ALA A 7 12.20 -47.71 17.92
CA ALA A 7 11.37 -46.55 17.58
C ALA A 7 12.05 -45.23 17.95
N GLU A 8 12.64 -45.11 19.14
CA GLU A 8 13.40 -43.93 19.58
C GLU A 8 14.63 -43.66 18.71
N LYS A 9 15.37 -44.73 18.34
CA LYS A 9 16.52 -44.60 17.44
C LYS A 9 16.12 -44.11 16.04
N ASN A 10 15.03 -44.60 15.49
CA ASN A 10 14.51 -44.16 14.20
C ASN A 10 14.03 -42.74 14.25
N LYS A 11 13.38 -42.34 15.33
CA LYS A 11 12.98 -40.96 15.59
C LYS A 11 14.19 -40.01 15.60
N GLY A 12 15.26 -40.38 16.31
CA GLY A 12 16.51 -39.61 16.32
C GLY A 12 17.16 -39.49 14.92
N ASN A 13 17.09 -40.53 14.11
CA ASN A 13 17.58 -40.49 12.72
C ASN A 13 16.73 -39.55 11.82
N LEU A 14 15.41 -39.57 12.00
CA LEU A 14 14.49 -38.67 11.29
C LEU A 14 14.76 -37.22 11.61
N MET A 15 15.02 -36.88 12.87
CA MET A 15 15.36 -35.51 13.29
C MET A 15 16.67 -35.03 12.65
N LYS A 16 17.70 -35.90 12.62
CA LYS A 16 18.97 -35.58 11.93
C LYS A 16 18.76 -35.35 10.43
N PHE A 17 17.89 -36.18 9.82
CA PHE A 17 17.56 -36.03 8.39
C PHE A 17 16.84 -34.69 8.10
N ARG A 18 15.91 -34.26 8.96
CA ARG A 18 15.29 -32.94 8.82
C ARG A 18 16.31 -31.81 8.89
N THR A 19 17.22 -31.85 9.86
CA THR A 19 18.32 -30.86 9.96
C THR A 19 19.16 -30.86 8.68
N PHE A 20 19.47 -32.03 8.12
CA PHE A 20 20.19 -32.14 6.86
C PHE A 20 19.44 -31.52 5.68
N LEU A 21 18.11 -31.71 5.59
CA LEU A 21 17.28 -31.07 4.56
C LEU A 21 17.40 -29.54 4.56
N MET A 22 17.53 -28.91 5.73
CA MET A 22 17.76 -27.47 5.81
C MET A 22 19.09 -27.04 5.18
N TYR A 23 20.17 -27.78 5.47
CA TYR A 23 21.48 -27.50 4.86
C TYR A 23 21.47 -27.72 3.35
N VAL A 24 20.80 -28.78 2.87
CA VAL A 24 20.63 -29.02 1.43
C VAL A 24 19.86 -27.87 0.79
N GLY A 25 18.76 -27.45 1.40
CA GLY A 25 17.96 -26.32 0.89
C GLY A 25 18.77 -25.02 0.81
N GLN A 26 19.55 -24.70 1.84
CA GLN A 26 20.42 -23.52 1.85
C GLN A 26 21.53 -23.62 0.80
N PHE A 27 22.18 -24.76 0.69
CA PHE A 27 23.22 -24.99 -0.30
C PHE A 27 22.67 -24.85 -1.73
N ASP A 28 21.56 -25.50 -2.02
CA ASP A 28 20.91 -25.44 -3.33
C ASP A 28 20.47 -24.00 -3.65
N PHE A 29 19.92 -23.26 -2.67
CA PHE A 29 19.52 -21.88 -2.85
C PHE A 29 20.72 -20.99 -3.20
N GLN A 30 21.82 -21.11 -2.48
CA GLN A 30 23.06 -20.36 -2.74
C GLN A 30 23.65 -20.66 -4.12
N ASN A 31 23.51 -21.89 -4.60
CA ASN A 31 23.94 -22.32 -5.93
C ASN A 31 22.88 -22.09 -7.01
N GLN A 32 21.82 -21.33 -6.72
CA GLN A 32 20.73 -21.02 -7.64
C GLN A 32 19.94 -22.24 -8.15
N ASN A 33 20.09 -23.38 -7.48
CA ASN A 33 19.24 -24.55 -7.70
C ASN A 33 17.91 -24.40 -6.92
N PHE A 34 17.10 -23.42 -7.32
CA PHE A 34 15.88 -23.08 -6.59
C PHE A 34 14.85 -24.21 -6.53
N ALA A 35 14.79 -25.04 -7.57
CA ALA A 35 13.93 -26.22 -7.57
C ALA A 35 14.38 -27.28 -6.56
N GLY A 36 15.69 -27.48 -6.39
CA GLY A 36 16.27 -28.34 -5.34
C GLY A 36 16.02 -27.78 -3.95
N ALA A 37 16.27 -26.47 -3.77
CA ALA A 37 16.02 -25.77 -2.52
C ALA A 37 14.55 -25.89 -2.08
N TYR A 38 13.61 -25.63 -2.99
CA TYR A 38 12.18 -25.81 -2.69
C TYR A 38 11.87 -27.25 -2.23
N LYS A 39 12.33 -28.26 -2.97
CA LYS A 39 12.09 -29.68 -2.61
C LYS A 39 12.62 -30.03 -1.22
N ALA A 40 13.78 -29.50 -0.85
CA ALA A 40 14.35 -29.75 0.47
C ALA A 40 13.53 -29.08 1.59
N TYR A 41 13.10 -27.82 1.40
CA TYR A 41 12.27 -27.12 2.37
C TYR A 41 10.85 -27.71 2.46
N ASP A 42 10.25 -28.05 1.33
CA ASP A 42 8.94 -28.71 1.27
C ASP A 42 8.98 -30.07 1.97
N ALA A 43 10.02 -30.89 1.72
CA ALA A 43 10.22 -32.14 2.43
C ALA A 43 10.38 -31.93 3.95
N TRP A 44 11.10 -30.88 4.38
CA TRP A 44 11.22 -30.55 5.80
C TRP A 44 9.86 -30.19 6.43
N LEU A 45 9.00 -29.48 5.71
CA LEU A 45 7.67 -29.04 6.17
C LEU A 45 6.65 -30.17 6.19
N THR A 46 6.69 -31.09 5.20
CA THR A 46 5.64 -32.10 4.96
C THR A 46 5.97 -33.47 5.53
N TYR A 47 7.25 -33.83 5.60
CA TYR A 47 7.68 -35.17 6.00
C TYR A 47 7.14 -35.62 7.38
N PRO A 48 7.12 -34.80 8.43
CA PRO A 48 6.59 -35.20 9.73
C PRO A 48 5.11 -35.56 9.72
N GLN A 49 4.33 -34.89 8.85
CA GLN A 49 2.87 -35.10 8.77
C GLN A 49 2.50 -36.43 8.12
N ASN A 50 3.38 -36.97 7.28
CA ASN A 50 3.15 -38.18 6.50
C ASN A 50 3.68 -39.46 7.17
N HIS A 51 4.39 -39.35 8.29
CA HIS A 51 5.01 -40.52 8.93
C HIS A 51 4.32 -40.91 10.23
N LYS A 52 3.72 -42.09 10.29
CA LYS A 52 3.00 -42.62 11.47
C LYS A 52 3.79 -42.56 12.79
N LEU A 53 5.12 -42.62 12.75
CA LEU A 53 5.99 -42.56 13.94
C LEU A 53 6.11 -41.15 14.51
N VAL A 54 5.68 -40.11 13.76
CA VAL A 54 5.86 -38.71 14.12
C VAL A 54 4.52 -37.99 14.29
N ALA A 55 3.46 -38.50 13.65
CA ALA A 55 2.12 -37.88 13.67
C ALA A 55 1.52 -37.78 15.09
N ASP A 56 1.87 -38.72 15.98
CA ASP A 56 1.33 -38.80 17.34
C ASP A 56 2.13 -37.96 18.37
N GLU A 57 3.23 -37.30 17.97
CA GLU A 57 4.06 -36.52 18.89
C GLU A 57 4.27 -35.08 18.44
N PRO A 58 3.46 -34.11 18.96
CA PRO A 58 3.58 -32.69 18.66
C PRO A 58 4.97 -32.10 18.92
N LYS A 59 5.75 -32.66 19.84
CA LYS A 59 7.12 -32.20 20.17
C LYS A 59 8.14 -32.39 19.04
N VAL A 60 7.90 -33.34 18.13
CA VAL A 60 8.78 -33.55 16.97
C VAL A 60 8.50 -32.51 15.85
N LEU A 61 7.32 -31.92 15.86
CA LEU A 61 6.94 -30.87 14.93
C LEU A 61 7.48 -29.49 15.38
N ASN A 62 7.75 -29.31 16.68
CA ASN A 62 8.41 -28.14 17.25
C ASN A 62 9.92 -28.40 17.32
N ASP A 63 10.58 -28.33 16.17
CA ASP A 63 12.04 -28.35 16.11
C ASP A 63 12.57 -27.07 16.77
N SER A 64 13.34 -27.22 17.85
CA SER A 64 13.93 -26.09 18.56
C SER A 64 15.04 -25.38 17.75
N VAL A 65 15.46 -25.97 16.64
CA VAL A 65 16.58 -25.46 15.79
C VAL A 65 16.06 -24.59 14.65
N PHE A 66 14.91 -24.95 14.04
CA PHE A 66 14.35 -24.21 12.90
C PHE A 66 12.86 -23.93 13.11
N ASP A 67 12.50 -22.66 12.96
CA ASP A 67 11.11 -22.22 13.01
C ASP A 67 10.36 -22.67 11.74
N LYS A 68 9.21 -23.35 11.91
CA LYS A 68 8.37 -23.84 10.81
C LYS A 68 7.97 -22.69 9.86
N ASN A 69 7.63 -21.55 10.40
CA ASN A 69 7.21 -20.37 9.62
C ASN A 69 8.37 -19.79 8.81
N GLN A 70 9.58 -19.81 9.38
CA GLN A 70 10.81 -19.44 8.68
C GLN A 70 11.11 -20.37 7.52
N VAL A 71 10.98 -21.69 7.71
CA VAL A 71 11.21 -22.66 6.64
C VAL A 71 10.17 -22.51 5.53
N ALA A 72 8.91 -22.26 5.89
CA ALA A 72 7.85 -21.96 4.93
C ALA A 72 8.17 -20.68 4.10
N TYR A 73 8.72 -19.66 4.73
CA TYR A 73 9.22 -18.47 4.03
C TYR A 73 10.31 -18.83 3.01
N TYR A 74 11.30 -19.63 3.40
CA TYR A 74 12.36 -20.06 2.48
C TYR A 74 11.83 -20.92 1.33
N ALA A 75 10.83 -21.77 1.58
CA ALA A 75 10.16 -22.52 0.52
C ALA A 75 9.45 -21.62 -0.49
N CYS A 76 8.69 -20.63 0.00
CA CYS A 76 8.04 -19.64 -0.86
C CYS A 76 9.07 -18.82 -1.68
N LEU A 77 10.15 -18.39 -1.04
CA LEU A 77 11.21 -17.64 -1.71
C LEU A 77 11.91 -18.48 -2.79
N ALA A 78 12.23 -19.74 -2.51
CA ALA A 78 12.83 -20.65 -3.49
C ALA A 78 11.89 -20.91 -4.67
N ALA A 79 10.60 -21.13 -4.41
CA ALA A 79 9.59 -21.30 -5.45
C ALA A 79 9.50 -20.06 -6.36
N TYR A 80 9.46 -18.86 -5.78
CA TYR A 80 9.40 -17.60 -6.52
C TYR A 80 10.65 -17.38 -7.38
N GLN A 81 11.85 -17.55 -6.82
CA GLN A 81 13.12 -17.42 -7.54
C GLN A 81 13.26 -18.43 -8.67
N GLY A 82 12.73 -19.64 -8.45
CA GLY A 82 12.65 -20.69 -9.46
C GLY A 82 11.54 -20.50 -10.50
N LYS A 83 10.76 -19.41 -10.39
CA LYS A 83 9.59 -19.10 -11.24
C LYS A 83 8.50 -20.18 -11.21
N ASP A 84 8.45 -20.98 -10.15
CA ASP A 84 7.39 -21.95 -9.91
C ASP A 84 6.30 -21.32 -9.04
N PHE A 85 5.55 -20.41 -9.64
CA PHE A 85 4.60 -19.54 -8.94
C PHE A 85 3.45 -20.30 -8.28
N ASP A 86 3.10 -21.48 -8.78
CA ASP A 86 2.06 -22.33 -8.17
C ASP A 86 2.51 -22.87 -6.81
N LYS A 87 3.79 -23.15 -6.65
CA LYS A 87 4.36 -23.64 -5.39
C LYS A 87 4.47 -22.58 -4.29
N VAL A 88 4.50 -21.30 -4.65
CA VAL A 88 4.49 -20.22 -3.65
C VAL A 88 3.26 -20.33 -2.74
N ALA A 89 2.10 -20.64 -3.30
CA ALA A 89 0.84 -20.73 -2.56
C ALA A 89 0.82 -21.89 -1.54
N THR A 90 1.63 -22.94 -1.76
CA THR A 90 1.62 -24.17 -0.95
C THR A 90 1.92 -23.92 0.53
N HIS A 91 2.88 -23.04 0.82
CA HIS A 91 3.34 -22.76 2.19
C HIS A 91 3.10 -21.31 2.62
N LEU A 92 2.34 -20.55 1.84
CA LEU A 92 2.12 -19.11 2.04
C LEU A 92 1.51 -18.79 3.42
N GLU A 93 0.49 -19.52 3.85
CA GLU A 93 -0.18 -19.26 5.13
C GLU A 93 0.75 -19.45 6.33
N GLU A 94 1.62 -20.44 6.28
CA GLU A 94 2.63 -20.64 7.32
C GLU A 94 3.73 -19.57 7.24
N ALA A 95 4.18 -19.22 6.03
CA ALA A 95 5.18 -18.19 5.82
C ALA A 95 4.71 -16.80 6.32
N LEU A 96 3.43 -16.47 6.16
CA LEU A 96 2.84 -15.22 6.66
C LEU A 96 2.87 -15.09 8.20
N LYS A 97 3.06 -16.18 8.93
CA LYS A 97 3.21 -16.21 10.39
C LYS A 97 4.66 -15.94 10.83
N TYR A 98 5.61 -15.84 9.89
CA TYR A 98 6.99 -15.50 10.20
C TYR A 98 7.13 -13.99 10.33
N ASP A 99 6.95 -13.47 11.56
CA ASP A 99 6.86 -12.03 11.85
C ASP A 99 8.05 -11.22 11.34
N LYS A 100 9.27 -11.78 11.37
CA LYS A 100 10.49 -11.09 10.91
C LYS A 100 10.44 -10.73 9.43
N GLU A 101 9.75 -11.51 8.61
CA GLU A 101 9.68 -11.35 7.16
C GLU A 101 8.24 -11.24 6.63
N ALA A 102 7.27 -11.01 7.53
CA ALA A 102 5.85 -10.96 7.15
C ALA A 102 5.57 -9.95 6.02
N LYS A 103 6.27 -8.81 6.01
CA LYS A 103 6.18 -7.81 4.94
C LYS A 103 6.71 -8.36 3.62
N THR A 104 7.88 -8.99 3.64
CA THR A 104 8.50 -9.62 2.46
C THR A 104 7.62 -10.73 1.90
N VAL A 105 7.00 -11.54 2.76
CA VAL A 105 6.07 -12.62 2.33
C VAL A 105 4.84 -12.04 1.63
N LYS A 106 4.25 -10.97 2.16
CA LYS A 106 3.11 -10.28 1.52
C LYS A 106 3.49 -9.75 0.13
N GLN A 107 4.65 -9.09 0.03
CA GLN A 107 5.16 -8.59 -1.25
C GLN A 107 5.40 -9.73 -2.23
N LEU A 108 6.05 -10.82 -1.79
CA LEU A 108 6.29 -12.01 -2.59
C LEU A 108 5.00 -12.61 -3.16
N HIS A 109 3.97 -12.70 -2.32
CA HIS A 109 2.64 -13.17 -2.75
C HIS A 109 2.04 -12.26 -3.82
N LEU A 110 2.03 -10.95 -3.60
CA LEU A 110 1.48 -9.99 -4.56
C LEU A 110 2.25 -10.00 -5.88
N MET A 111 3.58 -10.08 -5.84
CA MET A 111 4.41 -10.21 -7.04
C MET A 111 4.13 -11.52 -7.79
N THR A 112 3.95 -12.62 -7.06
CA THR A 112 3.58 -13.92 -7.64
C THR A 112 2.27 -13.84 -8.41
N LEU A 113 1.26 -13.18 -7.86
CA LEU A 113 -0.05 -13.01 -8.50
C LEU A 113 0.04 -12.13 -9.76
N LEU A 114 0.87 -11.11 -9.75
CA LEU A 114 1.14 -10.27 -10.92
C LEU A 114 1.85 -11.06 -12.03
N GLU A 115 2.87 -11.85 -11.69
CA GLU A 115 3.59 -12.70 -12.66
C GLU A 115 2.69 -13.77 -13.28
N LYS A 116 1.70 -14.27 -12.53
CA LYS A 116 0.66 -15.19 -13.04
C LYS A 116 -0.41 -14.49 -13.88
N GLY A 117 -0.45 -13.15 -13.87
CA GLY A 117 -1.53 -12.36 -14.49
C GLY A 117 -2.87 -12.47 -13.76
N ASP A 118 -2.88 -12.95 -12.52
CA ASP A 118 -4.10 -13.11 -11.73
C ASP A 118 -4.45 -11.81 -10.99
N THR A 119 -4.93 -10.85 -11.76
CA THR A 119 -5.29 -9.52 -11.25
C THR A 119 -6.41 -9.56 -10.21
N ALA A 120 -7.35 -10.50 -10.33
CA ALA A 120 -8.47 -10.60 -9.38
C ALA A 120 -7.96 -11.01 -8.00
N GLN A 121 -7.17 -12.08 -7.91
CA GLN A 121 -6.57 -12.50 -6.65
C GLN A 121 -5.57 -11.46 -6.11
N TRP A 122 -4.84 -10.74 -7.00
CA TRP A 122 -3.97 -9.65 -6.59
C TRP A 122 -4.73 -8.53 -5.88
N VAL A 123 -5.88 -8.12 -6.43
CA VAL A 123 -6.76 -7.11 -5.80
C VAL A 123 -7.25 -7.58 -4.43
N ASP A 124 -7.73 -8.83 -4.33
CA ASP A 124 -8.26 -9.37 -3.07
C ASP A 124 -7.17 -9.51 -2.00
N ALA A 125 -5.99 -10.02 -2.37
CA ALA A 125 -4.84 -10.10 -1.48
C ALA A 125 -4.35 -8.70 -1.06
N SER A 126 -4.32 -7.74 -1.99
CA SER A 126 -3.96 -6.35 -1.70
C SER A 126 -4.92 -5.71 -0.71
N LYS A 127 -6.23 -5.87 -0.87
CA LYS A 127 -7.25 -5.39 0.10
C LYS A 127 -6.99 -5.94 1.51
N LYS A 128 -6.70 -7.24 1.60
CA LYS A 128 -6.42 -7.91 2.88
C LYS A 128 -5.17 -7.36 3.57
N TYR A 129 -4.09 -7.14 2.81
CA TYR A 129 -2.81 -6.71 3.37
C TYR A 129 -2.73 -5.21 3.63
N ALA A 130 -3.42 -4.41 2.85
CA ALA A 130 -3.41 -2.95 2.90
C ALA A 130 -3.93 -2.36 4.22
N VAL A 131 -4.74 -3.11 4.98
CA VAL A 131 -5.24 -2.67 6.30
C VAL A 131 -4.09 -2.36 7.26
N ALA A 132 -2.97 -3.06 7.13
CA ALA A 132 -1.79 -2.92 8.00
C ALA A 132 -0.52 -2.48 7.24
N ASP A 133 -0.61 -2.19 5.93
CA ASP A 133 0.54 -1.78 5.11
C ASP A 133 0.13 -0.66 4.16
N GLU A 134 0.58 0.56 4.48
CA GLU A 134 0.28 1.78 3.75
C GLU A 134 0.78 1.74 2.29
N VAL A 135 1.92 1.09 2.04
CA VAL A 135 2.48 0.96 0.68
C VAL A 135 1.58 0.10 -0.20
N ILE A 136 1.06 -1.00 0.35
CA ILE A 136 0.11 -1.86 -0.37
C ILE A 136 -1.21 -1.12 -0.62
N ALA A 137 -1.69 -0.35 0.37
CA ALA A 137 -2.87 0.50 0.20
C ALA A 137 -2.69 1.51 -0.93
N GLN A 138 -1.56 2.20 -0.94
CA GLN A 138 -1.21 3.17 -1.98
C GLN A 138 -1.15 2.53 -3.37
N ASN A 139 -0.50 1.38 -3.50
CA ASN A 139 -0.40 0.66 -4.78
C ASN A 139 -1.76 0.23 -5.31
N LEU A 140 -2.66 -0.26 -4.44
CA LEU A 140 -4.00 -0.66 -4.86
C LEU A 140 -4.85 0.55 -5.28
N LEU A 141 -4.76 1.67 -4.56
CA LEU A 141 -5.46 2.90 -4.93
C LEU A 141 -4.92 3.49 -6.24
N ALA A 142 -3.59 3.45 -6.44
CA ALA A 142 -2.96 3.85 -7.70
C ALA A 142 -3.44 2.97 -8.87
N TYR A 143 -3.53 1.66 -8.66
CA TYR A 143 -4.09 0.73 -9.65
C TYR A 143 -5.53 1.09 -10.03
N TYR A 144 -6.42 1.36 -9.06
CA TYR A 144 -7.79 1.78 -9.38
C TYR A 144 -7.84 3.10 -10.13
N THR A 145 -6.96 4.05 -9.79
CA THR A 145 -6.85 5.34 -10.49
C THR A 145 -6.40 5.14 -11.94
N GLU A 146 -5.38 4.31 -12.18
CA GLU A 146 -4.91 3.97 -13.54
C GLU A 146 -6.01 3.33 -14.38
N LYS A 147 -6.79 2.43 -13.77
CA LYS A 147 -7.94 1.78 -14.43
C LYS A 147 -9.18 2.67 -14.53
N LYS A 148 -9.11 3.92 -14.04
CA LYS A 148 -10.24 4.86 -13.96
C LYS A 148 -11.46 4.24 -13.27
N ASN A 149 -11.21 3.41 -12.26
CA ASN A 149 -12.26 2.76 -11.48
C ASN A 149 -12.51 3.54 -10.19
N ASP A 150 -13.09 4.73 -10.33
CA ASP A 150 -13.39 5.63 -9.22
C ASP A 150 -14.27 4.96 -8.14
N ALA A 151 -15.22 4.12 -8.56
CA ALA A 151 -16.10 3.43 -7.63
C ALA A 151 -15.33 2.50 -6.69
N ALA A 152 -14.45 1.65 -7.24
CA ALA A 152 -13.61 0.75 -6.44
C ALA A 152 -12.60 1.52 -5.58
N SER A 153 -12.05 2.64 -6.10
CA SER A 153 -11.15 3.51 -5.36
C SER A 153 -11.85 4.11 -4.13
N LEU A 154 -13.06 4.66 -4.30
CA LEU A 154 -13.85 5.23 -3.21
C LEU A 154 -14.30 4.17 -2.19
N GLU A 155 -14.77 3.02 -2.65
CA GLU A 155 -15.15 1.91 -1.78
C GLU A 155 -13.98 1.48 -0.89
N PHE A 156 -12.81 1.28 -1.51
CA PHE A 156 -11.64 0.85 -0.78
C PHE A 156 -11.11 1.94 0.16
N ALA A 157 -11.02 3.20 -0.28
CA ALA A 157 -10.64 4.32 0.58
C ALA A 157 -11.61 4.46 1.77
N ASN A 158 -12.92 4.33 1.56
CA ASN A 158 -13.90 4.37 2.63
C ASN A 158 -13.74 3.20 3.61
N SER A 159 -13.37 2.01 3.15
CA SER A 159 -13.11 0.86 4.03
C SER A 159 -11.89 1.10 4.93
N LEU A 160 -10.83 1.72 4.40
CA LEU A 160 -9.66 2.11 5.18
C LEU A 160 -10.00 3.21 6.21
N LEU A 161 -10.81 4.22 5.80
CA LEU A 161 -11.25 5.30 6.70
C LEU A 161 -12.19 4.83 7.78
N ALA A 162 -12.98 3.78 7.54
CA ALA A 162 -13.82 3.16 8.56
C ALA A 162 -13.00 2.44 9.63
N ALA A 163 -11.85 1.86 9.25
CA ALA A 163 -10.91 1.23 10.17
C ALA A 163 -10.03 2.27 10.90
N ASP A 164 -9.55 3.27 10.17
CA ASP A 164 -8.73 4.36 10.68
C ASP A 164 -9.07 5.69 9.98
N PRO A 165 -9.85 6.58 10.62
CA PRO A 165 -10.17 7.90 10.07
C PRO A 165 -8.94 8.79 9.81
N ASN A 166 -7.81 8.49 10.43
CA ASN A 166 -6.53 9.18 10.22
C ASN A 166 -5.62 8.46 9.22
N ASN A 167 -6.14 7.56 8.40
CA ASN A 167 -5.38 6.98 7.31
C ASN A 167 -5.08 8.05 6.24
N LYS A 168 -3.82 8.48 6.17
CA LYS A 168 -3.35 9.54 5.28
C LYS A 168 -3.64 9.24 3.81
N ILE A 169 -3.30 8.04 3.36
CA ILE A 169 -3.42 7.65 1.95
C ILE A 169 -4.89 7.53 1.54
N ALA A 170 -5.74 6.99 2.41
CA ALA A 170 -7.17 6.89 2.13
C ALA A 170 -7.85 8.26 2.02
N ASN A 171 -7.50 9.21 2.91
CA ASN A 171 -7.96 10.60 2.79
C ASN A 171 -7.48 11.21 1.47
N TYR A 172 -6.17 11.13 1.17
CA TYR A 172 -5.61 11.69 -0.06
C TYR A 172 -6.30 11.12 -1.31
N SER A 173 -6.45 9.81 -1.40
CA SER A 173 -7.05 9.13 -2.56
C SER A 173 -8.52 9.49 -2.74
N LYS A 174 -9.28 9.62 -1.66
CA LYS A 174 -10.67 10.10 -1.73
C LYS A 174 -10.73 11.52 -2.25
N GLY A 175 -9.83 12.39 -1.80
CA GLY A 175 -9.65 13.74 -2.34
C GLY A 175 -9.35 13.71 -3.84
N VAL A 176 -8.44 12.85 -4.31
CA VAL A 176 -8.07 12.71 -5.73
C VAL A 176 -9.26 12.31 -6.60
N VAL A 177 -10.07 11.33 -6.16
CA VAL A 177 -11.25 10.91 -6.92
C VAL A 177 -12.28 12.03 -7.02
N LEU A 178 -12.59 12.70 -5.91
CA LEU A 178 -13.52 13.84 -5.89
C LEU A 178 -12.99 15.01 -6.74
N PHE A 179 -11.68 15.25 -6.72
CA PHE A 179 -11.02 16.23 -7.56
C PHE A 179 -11.19 15.91 -9.06
N GLY A 180 -10.98 14.66 -9.45
CA GLY A 180 -11.19 14.19 -10.82
C GLY A 180 -12.64 14.32 -11.30
N GLN A 181 -13.61 14.30 -10.36
CA GLN A 181 -15.03 14.56 -10.61
C GLN A 181 -15.37 16.06 -10.57
N GLU A 182 -14.37 16.95 -10.48
CA GLU A 182 -14.54 18.43 -10.36
C GLU A 182 -15.30 18.87 -9.10
N LYS A 183 -15.42 17.99 -8.10
CA LYS A 183 -16.05 18.29 -6.80
C LYS A 183 -15.04 18.88 -5.84
N PHE A 184 -14.48 20.04 -6.21
CA PHE A 184 -13.33 20.63 -5.53
C PHE A 184 -13.61 21.01 -4.06
N GLU A 185 -14.81 21.52 -3.76
CA GLU A 185 -15.20 21.85 -2.38
C GLU A 185 -15.32 20.59 -1.51
N GLU A 186 -15.82 19.48 -2.07
CA GLU A 186 -15.92 18.22 -1.37
C GLU A 186 -14.54 17.53 -1.22
N ALA A 187 -13.63 17.72 -2.18
CA ALA A 187 -12.29 17.14 -2.17
C ALA A 187 -11.38 17.81 -1.13
N LEU A 188 -11.52 19.13 -0.95
CA LEU A 188 -10.64 19.95 -0.11
C LEU A 188 -10.45 19.41 1.30
N PRO A 189 -11.48 19.07 2.11
CA PRO A 189 -11.30 18.59 3.47
C PRO A 189 -10.50 17.28 3.56
N PHE A 190 -10.50 16.45 2.53
CA PHE A 190 -9.73 15.21 2.49
C PHE A 190 -8.23 15.47 2.26
N PHE A 191 -7.90 16.45 1.41
CA PHE A 191 -6.51 16.89 1.26
C PHE A 191 -6.01 17.62 2.51
N GLU A 192 -6.84 18.50 3.11
CA GLU A 192 -6.53 19.17 4.38
C GLU A 192 -6.25 18.13 5.48
N LYS A 193 -7.09 17.09 5.60
CA LYS A 193 -6.90 16.03 6.59
C LYS A 193 -5.62 15.24 6.34
N SER A 194 -5.32 14.90 5.08
CA SER A 194 -4.09 14.21 4.73
C SER A 194 -2.83 15.03 5.07
N ALA A 195 -2.86 16.34 4.82
CA ALA A 195 -1.79 17.28 5.18
C ALA A 195 -1.65 17.48 6.70
N GLU A 196 -2.75 17.44 7.44
CA GLU A 196 -2.75 17.47 8.92
C GLU A 196 -2.07 16.25 9.51
N ILE A 197 -2.36 15.05 8.97
CA ILE A 197 -1.78 13.79 9.42
C ILE A 197 -0.28 13.73 9.13
N ASP A 198 0.13 14.17 7.95
CA ASP A 198 1.53 14.23 7.55
C ASP A 198 1.90 15.64 7.04
N PRO A 199 2.46 16.50 7.91
CA PRO A 199 2.85 17.85 7.55
C PRO A 199 3.97 17.96 6.49
N THR A 200 4.56 16.83 6.08
CA THR A 200 5.57 16.76 5.00
C THR A 200 4.98 16.30 3.67
N PHE A 201 3.71 15.97 3.63
CA PHE A 201 3.06 15.47 2.42
C PHE A 201 2.71 16.61 1.46
N THR A 202 3.67 17.03 0.67
CA THR A 202 3.58 18.18 -0.25
C THR A 202 2.40 18.10 -1.22
N ASP A 203 2.10 16.90 -1.74
CA ASP A 203 1.01 16.70 -2.71
C ASP A 203 -0.36 17.03 -2.12
N ALA A 204 -0.57 16.75 -0.83
CA ALA A 204 -1.81 17.10 -0.16
C ALA A 204 -2.00 18.63 -0.07
N TYR A 205 -0.97 19.37 0.29
CA TYR A 205 -1.01 20.85 0.27
C TYR A 205 -1.22 21.39 -1.13
N TYR A 206 -0.49 20.86 -2.11
CA TYR A 206 -0.64 21.30 -3.49
C TYR A 206 -2.09 21.13 -3.97
N ASN A 207 -2.66 19.95 -3.79
CA ASN A 207 -4.02 19.65 -4.24
C ASN A 207 -5.08 20.46 -3.45
N ALA A 208 -4.89 20.70 -2.15
CA ALA A 208 -5.76 21.57 -1.37
C ALA A 208 -5.76 23.01 -1.93
N GLY A 209 -4.58 23.55 -2.24
CA GLY A 209 -4.46 24.87 -2.87
C GLY A 209 -5.12 24.92 -4.25
N VAL A 210 -4.95 23.86 -5.07
CA VAL A 210 -5.59 23.77 -6.39
C VAL A 210 -7.11 23.67 -6.28
N CYS A 211 -7.64 22.91 -5.30
CA CYS A 211 -9.08 22.86 -5.02
C CYS A 211 -9.64 24.27 -4.76
N CYS A 212 -8.98 25.04 -3.89
CA CYS A 212 -9.40 26.40 -3.60
C CYS A 212 -9.40 27.30 -4.86
N CYS A 213 -8.34 27.22 -5.68
CA CYS A 213 -8.27 27.99 -6.92
C CYS A 213 -9.36 27.58 -7.92
N ASN A 214 -9.61 26.28 -8.09
CA ASN A 214 -10.63 25.79 -9.03
C ASN A 214 -12.04 26.17 -8.57
N THR A 215 -12.33 26.13 -7.28
CA THR A 215 -13.60 26.62 -6.72
C THR A 215 -13.78 28.13 -7.01
N GLY A 216 -12.75 28.92 -6.73
CA GLY A 216 -12.78 30.36 -7.04
C GLY A 216 -12.95 30.62 -8.54
N TYR A 217 -12.25 29.86 -9.38
CA TYR A 217 -12.39 29.93 -10.83
C TYR A 217 -13.81 29.60 -11.31
N GLY A 218 -14.42 28.54 -10.79
CA GLY A 218 -15.80 28.16 -11.12
C GLY A 218 -16.83 29.24 -10.77
N ILE A 219 -16.67 29.90 -9.62
CA ILE A 219 -17.51 31.05 -9.24
C ILE A 219 -17.32 32.21 -10.25
N ASN A 220 -16.08 32.51 -10.60
CA ASN A 220 -15.78 33.59 -11.55
C ASN A 220 -16.35 33.30 -12.95
N GLU A 221 -16.30 32.07 -13.42
CA GLU A 221 -16.96 31.65 -14.66
C GLU A 221 -18.48 31.80 -14.60
N ALA A 222 -19.10 31.44 -13.45
CA ALA A 222 -20.53 31.61 -13.27
C ALA A 222 -20.95 33.09 -13.33
N ILE A 223 -20.15 34.00 -12.75
CA ILE A 223 -20.34 35.45 -12.87
C ILE A 223 -20.34 35.86 -14.34
N GLY A 224 -19.34 35.44 -15.12
CA GLY A 224 -19.24 35.77 -16.55
C GLY A 224 -20.40 35.27 -17.41
N LYS A 225 -21.04 34.20 -17.01
CA LYS A 225 -22.21 33.62 -17.71
C LYS A 225 -23.55 34.28 -17.29
N THR A 226 -23.60 35.02 -16.19
CA THR A 226 -24.83 35.60 -15.65
C THR A 226 -25.12 36.94 -16.34
N LYS A 227 -26.23 37.00 -17.09
CA LYS A 227 -26.68 38.25 -17.72
C LYS A 227 -27.40 39.14 -16.71
N ASN A 228 -27.13 40.46 -16.78
CA ASN A 228 -27.82 41.46 -15.97
C ASN A 228 -27.65 41.33 -14.44
N MET A 229 -26.50 40.86 -13.99
CA MET A 229 -26.16 40.81 -12.56
C MET A 229 -26.10 42.24 -11.98
N LYS A 230 -26.78 42.47 -10.86
CA LYS A 230 -26.73 43.76 -10.16
C LYS A 230 -25.33 43.96 -9.57
N LYS A 231 -24.87 45.23 -9.52
CA LYS A 231 -23.52 45.57 -9.03
C LYS A 231 -23.25 45.00 -7.64
N ALA A 232 -24.19 45.16 -6.70
CA ALA A 232 -24.02 44.63 -5.34
C ALA A 232 -23.89 43.08 -5.29
N GLU A 233 -24.55 42.39 -6.18
CA GLU A 233 -24.45 40.91 -6.33
C GLU A 233 -23.09 40.55 -6.95
N TYR A 234 -22.70 41.23 -8.00
CA TYR A 234 -21.38 41.08 -8.62
C TYR A 234 -20.25 41.30 -7.60
N ASP A 235 -20.28 42.39 -6.84
CA ASP A 235 -19.27 42.72 -5.84
C ASP A 235 -19.20 41.60 -4.76
N LYS A 236 -20.34 41.07 -4.34
CA LYS A 236 -20.41 39.94 -3.38
C LYS A 236 -19.80 38.67 -3.94
N GLU A 237 -20.09 38.32 -5.18
CA GLU A 237 -19.54 37.10 -5.79
C GLU A 237 -18.03 37.25 -6.04
N ILE A 238 -17.54 38.43 -6.42
CA ILE A 238 -16.10 38.72 -6.54
C ILE A 238 -15.39 38.55 -5.18
N GLU A 239 -15.99 38.98 -4.09
CA GLU A 239 -15.40 38.77 -2.76
C GLU A 239 -15.32 37.28 -2.38
N LYS A 240 -16.28 36.47 -2.80
CA LYS A 240 -16.18 35.01 -2.65
C LYS A 240 -15.00 34.42 -3.45
N VAL A 241 -14.83 34.86 -4.71
CA VAL A 241 -13.68 34.46 -5.54
C VAL A 241 -12.38 34.79 -4.81
N LYS A 242 -12.20 36.03 -4.35
CA LYS A 242 -11.00 36.44 -3.61
C LYS A 242 -10.79 35.64 -2.34
N SER A 243 -11.86 35.32 -1.60
CA SER A 243 -11.80 34.52 -0.38
C SER A 243 -11.24 33.12 -0.66
N TRP A 244 -11.68 32.45 -1.74
CA TRP A 244 -11.17 31.17 -2.13
C TRP A 244 -9.70 31.22 -2.54
N TYR A 245 -9.28 32.20 -3.32
CA TYR A 245 -7.86 32.37 -3.66
C TYR A 245 -7.02 32.70 -2.42
N LYS A 246 -7.54 33.51 -1.49
CA LYS A 246 -6.86 33.79 -0.22
C LYS A 246 -6.71 32.50 0.63
N LYS A 247 -7.71 31.62 0.63
CA LYS A 247 -7.62 30.30 1.29
C LYS A 247 -6.54 29.41 0.65
N ALA A 248 -6.23 29.58 -0.65
CA ALA A 248 -5.19 28.81 -1.34
C ALA A 248 -3.76 29.23 -0.92
N GLU A 249 -3.55 30.49 -0.49
CA GLU A 249 -2.21 31.03 -0.19
C GLU A 249 -1.40 30.18 0.78
N PRO A 250 -1.89 29.84 2.00
CA PRO A 250 -1.10 29.10 2.98
C PRO A 250 -0.70 27.70 2.46
N PHE A 251 -1.52 27.08 1.63
CA PHE A 251 -1.19 25.78 1.05
C PHE A 251 -0.01 25.88 0.09
N PHE A 252 0.01 26.83 -0.83
CA PHE A 252 1.13 27.03 -1.75
C PHE A 252 2.39 27.56 -1.07
N LEU A 253 2.26 28.36 -0.01
CA LEU A 253 3.40 28.74 0.83
C LEU A 253 4.02 27.52 1.51
N LYS A 254 3.20 26.55 1.95
CA LYS A 254 3.71 25.30 2.52
C LYS A 254 4.38 24.44 1.45
N VAL A 255 3.85 24.38 0.23
CA VAL A 255 4.54 23.72 -0.90
C VAL A 255 5.89 24.38 -1.17
N LYS A 256 5.97 25.71 -1.17
CA LYS A 256 7.23 26.45 -1.31
C LYS A 256 8.24 26.13 -0.21
N GLU A 257 7.76 26.03 1.04
CA GLU A 257 8.61 25.66 2.19
C GLU A 257 9.20 24.25 2.04
N LEU A 258 8.35 23.29 1.63
CA LEU A 258 8.73 21.87 1.52
C LEU A 258 9.54 21.57 0.25
N GLU A 259 9.28 22.29 -0.83
CA GLU A 259 9.93 22.10 -2.14
C GLU A 259 10.43 23.44 -2.70
N PRO A 260 11.39 24.12 -2.05
CA PRO A 260 11.88 25.44 -2.50
C PRO A 260 12.52 25.38 -3.89
N ASP A 261 13.17 24.27 -4.23
CA ASP A 261 13.88 24.06 -5.50
C ASP A 261 12.95 23.64 -6.66
N ASN A 262 11.64 23.52 -6.40
CA ASN A 262 10.63 23.18 -7.41
C ASN A 262 9.60 24.31 -7.62
N PRO A 263 10.01 25.50 -8.13
CA PRO A 263 9.14 26.66 -8.28
C PRO A 263 7.96 26.43 -9.24
N GLN A 264 8.04 25.43 -10.09
CA GLN A 264 6.95 25.08 -11.02
C GLN A 264 5.66 24.70 -10.29
N ARG A 265 5.76 24.18 -9.06
CA ARG A 265 4.60 23.77 -8.25
C ARG A 265 3.93 24.90 -7.48
N TRP A 266 4.64 25.97 -7.16
CA TRP A 266 4.12 27.01 -6.28
C TRP A 266 4.19 28.44 -6.84
N ALA A 267 5.23 28.81 -7.62
CA ALA A 267 5.45 30.19 -7.98
C ALA A 267 4.32 30.80 -8.82
N SER A 268 3.91 30.13 -9.91
CA SER A 268 2.81 30.60 -10.75
C SER A 268 1.47 30.61 -10.00
N ARG A 269 1.28 29.69 -9.07
CA ARG A 269 0.08 29.59 -8.24
C ARG A 269 -0.02 30.76 -7.27
N LEU A 270 1.06 31.05 -6.54
CA LEU A 270 1.11 32.20 -5.64
C LEU A 270 0.95 33.53 -6.40
N LYS A 271 1.59 33.66 -7.56
CA LYS A 271 1.40 34.84 -8.40
C LYS A 271 -0.08 35.06 -8.77
N THR A 272 -0.77 33.99 -9.17
CA THR A 272 -2.22 34.06 -9.49
C THR A 272 -3.03 34.44 -8.26
N VAL A 273 -2.72 33.86 -7.08
CA VAL A 273 -3.38 34.24 -5.82
C VAL A 273 -3.23 35.73 -5.53
N TYR A 274 -2.01 36.24 -5.55
CA TYR A 274 -1.74 37.65 -5.25
C TYR A 274 -2.37 38.62 -6.26
N TYR A 275 -2.36 38.25 -7.55
CA TYR A 275 -3.01 39.03 -8.58
C TYR A 275 -4.53 39.17 -8.31
N ILE A 276 -5.22 38.05 -8.00
CA ILE A 276 -6.68 38.05 -7.79
C ILE A 276 -7.06 38.69 -6.46
N THR A 277 -6.27 38.48 -5.41
CA THR A 277 -6.54 39.14 -4.09
C THR A 277 -6.13 40.58 -4.03
N GLY A 278 -5.40 41.09 -5.03
CA GLY A 278 -4.90 42.45 -5.08
C GLY A 278 -3.65 42.71 -4.23
N GLU A 279 -2.96 41.67 -3.80
CA GLU A 279 -1.77 41.76 -2.93
C GLU A 279 -0.47 41.88 -3.75
N LYS A 280 -0.44 42.87 -4.67
CA LYS A 280 0.66 43.11 -5.64
C LYS A 280 2.06 43.24 -5.01
N ALA A 281 2.17 43.62 -3.75
CA ALA A 281 3.45 43.75 -3.07
C ALA A 281 4.11 42.41 -2.76
N LYS A 282 3.39 41.32 -2.89
CA LYS A 282 3.89 39.96 -2.63
C LYS A 282 4.24 39.19 -3.93
N GLU A 283 3.90 39.73 -5.11
CA GLU A 283 4.29 39.19 -6.40
C GLU A 283 5.81 39.23 -6.59
#